data_e6b2ba93139fa179f03c82cb0fdbdfdf
#
_entry.id   e6b2ba93139fa179f03c82cb0fdbdfdf
#
_cell.length_a   1.000
_cell.length_b   1.000
_cell.length_c   1.000
_cell.angle_alpha   90.00
_cell.angle_beta   90.00
_cell.angle_gamma   90.00
#
_symmetry.space_group_name_H-M   'P 1'
#
loop_
_entity.id
_entity.type
_entity.pdbx_description
1 polymer ?
#
loop_
_entity_poly.entity_id
_entity_poly.type
_entity_poly.pdbx_seq_one_letter_code
_entity_poly.pdbx_strand_id
1 'polypeptide(L)'
;MTIFIDPATGYEVRVIRKPIRRIYLRVREGKSVEVTAPRKVSEREIRDSVAGKTAWLTKYMALVPEKIKFQYVTGEIHHVFGKAYPLQVLLGPRDEAGISSFGELQLVLRTKQSDREAIFKEGMKRILLLEIVQCFKKWTKRMAIPESWITGVTIRVMKSRWGSCRSVTGRFSFALDLVTKPKKCIEAVVVHELCHLFAAGHSADFYALMEKYLPDYKERGRLLSSLPRELV
;
A
#
# COMPACT_ATOMS: atom_id res chain seq x y z
N MET A 1 17.18 -15.94 9.28
CA MET A 1 17.14 -14.47 9.02
C MET A 1 18.25 -13.88 9.88
N THR A 2 19.24 -13.23 9.27
CA THR A 2 20.36 -12.60 10.00
C THR A 2 20.05 -11.11 10.13
N ILE A 3 20.34 -10.52 11.30
CA ILE A 3 20.20 -9.08 11.55
C ILE A 3 21.54 -8.57 12.07
N PHE A 4 22.00 -7.44 11.57
CA PHE A 4 23.17 -6.74 12.08
C PHE A 4 23.01 -5.22 11.96
N ILE A 5 23.82 -4.49 12.74
CA ILE A 5 23.92 -3.03 12.61
C ILE A 5 25.08 -2.71 11.66
N ASP A 6 24.82 -1.91 10.65
CA ASP A 6 25.88 -1.42 9.76
C ASP A 6 26.75 -0.40 10.50
N PRO A 7 28.06 -0.64 10.67
CA PRO A 7 28.90 0.23 11.48
C PRO A 7 29.10 1.62 10.90
N ALA A 8 28.95 1.79 9.58
CA ALA A 8 29.14 3.06 8.90
C ALA A 8 27.93 4.00 9.03
N THR A 9 26.73 3.44 9.12
CA THR A 9 25.46 4.21 9.12
C THR A 9 24.67 4.09 10.40
N GLY A 10 24.94 3.09 11.25
CA GLY A 10 24.15 2.76 12.42
C GLY A 10 22.78 2.13 12.11
N TYR A 11 22.47 1.83 10.85
CA TYR A 11 21.17 1.29 10.46
C TYR A 11 21.07 -0.22 10.71
N GLU A 12 19.88 -0.66 11.10
CA GLU A 12 19.57 -2.08 11.20
C GLU A 12 19.45 -2.69 9.81
N VAL A 13 20.24 -3.73 9.53
CA VAL A 13 20.26 -4.47 8.27
C VAL A 13 19.69 -5.86 8.50
N ARG A 14 18.58 -6.16 7.80
CA ARG A 14 17.93 -7.48 7.82
C ARG A 14 18.26 -8.25 6.56
N VAL A 15 18.85 -9.44 6.71
CA VAL A 15 19.25 -10.28 5.58
C VAL A 15 18.22 -11.39 5.34
N ILE A 16 17.70 -11.45 4.12
CA ILE A 16 16.81 -12.51 3.65
C ILE A 16 17.53 -13.32 2.58
N ARG A 17 17.70 -14.61 2.79
CA ARG A 17 18.30 -15.52 1.82
C ARG A 17 17.26 -16.09 0.87
N LYS A 18 17.45 -15.91 -0.46
CA LYS A 18 16.52 -16.41 -1.50
C LYS A 18 17.29 -17.07 -2.63
N PRO A 19 16.65 -17.92 -3.47
CA PRO A 19 17.25 -18.50 -4.67
C PRO A 19 17.28 -17.46 -5.80
N ILE A 20 18.12 -16.44 -5.63
CA ILE A 20 18.32 -15.33 -6.59
C ILE A 20 19.80 -15.25 -6.98
N ARG A 21 20.13 -14.49 -8.02
CA ARG A 21 21.51 -14.38 -8.54
C ARG A 21 22.28 -13.16 -8.06
N ARG A 22 21.62 -12.13 -7.53
CA ARG A 22 22.23 -10.84 -7.17
C ARG A 22 21.78 -10.42 -5.76
N ILE A 23 22.60 -9.58 -5.12
CA ILE A 23 22.21 -8.91 -3.86
C ILE A 23 21.35 -7.69 -4.20
N TYR A 24 20.23 -7.56 -3.50
CA TYR A 24 19.35 -6.39 -3.60
C TYR A 24 19.25 -5.73 -2.24
N LEU A 25 19.46 -4.41 -2.21
CA LEU A 25 19.26 -3.57 -1.04
C LEU A 25 17.96 -2.80 -1.22
N ARG A 26 17.16 -2.75 -0.17
CA ARG A 26 15.94 -1.96 -0.11
C ARG A 26 15.87 -1.23 1.21
N VAL A 27 15.64 0.08 1.14
CA VAL A 27 15.29 0.86 2.33
C VAL A 27 13.81 0.60 2.63
N ARG A 28 13.51 0.35 3.89
CA ARG A 28 12.15 0.11 4.37
C ARG A 28 11.70 1.25 5.27
N GLU A 29 10.40 1.41 5.40
CA GLU A 29 9.79 2.28 6.40
C GLU A 29 10.36 1.99 7.80
N GLY A 30 10.49 3.02 8.63
CA GLY A 30 11.15 2.89 9.93
C GLY A 30 12.69 2.85 9.85
N LYS A 31 13.26 3.37 8.75
CA LYS A 31 14.72 3.54 8.56
C LYS A 31 15.51 2.24 8.74
N SER A 32 15.01 1.13 8.22
CA SER A 32 15.71 -0.16 8.20
C SER A 32 16.12 -0.56 6.78
N VAL A 33 17.20 -1.34 6.67
CA VAL A 33 17.72 -1.86 5.41
C VAL A 33 17.36 -3.34 5.28
N GLU A 34 16.66 -3.72 4.22
CA GLU A 34 16.43 -5.11 3.87
C GLU A 34 17.39 -5.52 2.75
N VAL A 35 18.23 -6.51 3.02
CA VAL A 35 19.12 -7.12 2.03
C VAL A 35 18.55 -8.47 1.61
N THR A 36 18.22 -8.61 0.34
CA THR A 36 17.91 -9.93 -0.22
C THR A 36 19.15 -10.45 -0.94
N ALA A 37 19.68 -11.58 -0.50
CA ALA A 37 20.93 -12.16 -1.02
C ALA A 37 20.77 -13.61 -1.46
N PRO A 38 21.58 -14.10 -2.43
CA PRO A 38 21.68 -15.51 -2.78
C PRO A 38 22.06 -16.37 -1.56
N ARG A 39 21.64 -17.65 -1.54
CA ARG A 39 21.94 -18.56 -0.43
C ARG A 39 23.45 -18.79 -0.20
N LYS A 40 24.25 -18.74 -1.28
CA LYS A 40 25.69 -19.06 -1.29
C LYS A 40 26.61 -17.87 -0.96
N VAL A 41 26.09 -16.63 -0.95
CA VAL A 41 26.89 -15.42 -0.69
C VAL A 41 27.23 -15.36 0.79
N SER A 42 28.50 -15.09 1.12
CA SER A 42 28.99 -14.99 2.50
C SER A 42 28.42 -13.76 3.22
N GLU A 43 28.44 -13.77 4.55
CA GLU A 43 28.07 -12.58 5.33
C GLU A 43 29.01 -11.41 5.10
N ARG A 44 30.29 -11.68 4.87
CA ARG A 44 31.28 -10.66 4.56
C ARG A 44 30.92 -9.93 3.26
N GLU A 45 30.65 -10.66 2.19
CA GLU A 45 30.23 -10.05 0.91
C GLU A 45 28.94 -9.23 1.02
N ILE A 46 28.02 -9.65 1.89
CA ILE A 46 26.80 -8.88 2.15
C ILE A 46 27.15 -7.57 2.88
N ARG A 47 27.98 -7.61 3.91
CA ARG A 47 28.45 -6.41 4.63
C ARG A 47 29.20 -5.45 3.70
N ASP A 48 30.10 -5.98 2.87
CA ASP A 48 30.85 -5.19 1.89
C ASP A 48 29.91 -4.54 0.86
N SER A 49 28.88 -5.27 0.42
CA SER A 49 27.85 -4.73 -0.47
C SER A 49 27.01 -3.62 0.17
N VAL A 50 26.75 -3.68 1.46
CA VAL A 50 26.05 -2.63 2.23
C VAL A 50 26.98 -1.42 2.38
N ALA A 51 28.20 -1.65 2.85
CA ALA A 51 29.22 -0.60 3.04
C ALA A 51 29.53 0.17 1.73
N GLY A 52 29.63 -0.53 0.59
CA GLY A 52 29.82 0.12 -0.72
C GLY A 52 28.64 0.98 -1.19
N LYS A 53 27.52 0.98 -0.46
CA LYS A 53 26.33 1.77 -0.78
C LYS A 53 25.93 2.77 0.31
N THR A 54 26.80 3.07 1.24
CA THR A 54 26.56 3.98 2.37
C THR A 54 25.99 5.32 1.94
N ALA A 55 26.60 6.00 0.97
CA ALA A 55 26.11 7.29 0.47
C ALA A 55 24.69 7.21 -0.11
N TRP A 56 24.41 6.13 -0.85
CA TRP A 56 23.07 5.86 -1.38
C TRP A 56 22.09 5.59 -0.25
N LEU A 57 22.44 4.76 0.74
CA LEU A 57 21.60 4.47 1.89
C LEU A 57 21.26 5.74 2.68
N THR A 58 22.26 6.56 3.02
CA THR A 58 22.06 7.82 3.76
C THR A 58 21.11 8.75 3.03
N LYS A 59 21.32 8.93 1.71
CA LYS A 59 20.43 9.74 0.87
C LYS A 59 18.99 9.24 0.91
N TYR A 60 18.80 7.94 0.70
CA TYR A 60 17.44 7.37 0.65
C TYR A 60 16.78 7.28 2.04
N MET A 61 17.56 7.03 3.10
CA MET A 61 17.05 7.05 4.48
C MET A 61 16.52 8.42 4.90
N ALA A 62 17.14 9.50 4.43
CA ALA A 62 16.64 10.84 4.68
C ALA A 62 15.30 11.12 3.98
N LEU A 63 15.02 10.40 2.88
CA LEU A 63 13.77 10.52 2.12
C LEU A 63 12.65 9.60 2.62
N VAL A 64 12.97 8.59 3.43
CA VAL A 64 11.96 7.68 3.99
C VAL A 64 11.31 8.34 5.19
N PRO A 65 10.01 8.61 5.15
CA PRO A 65 9.31 9.16 6.31
C PRO A 65 9.39 8.17 7.47
N GLU A 66 9.42 8.70 8.69
CA GLU A 66 9.28 7.88 9.88
C GLU A 66 7.93 7.17 9.85
N LYS A 67 7.92 5.89 10.29
CA LYS A 67 6.66 5.16 10.38
C LYS A 67 5.76 5.86 11.39
N ILE A 68 4.66 6.42 10.93
CA ILE A 68 3.65 7.02 11.80
C ILE A 68 3.06 5.90 12.65
N LYS A 69 3.21 6.02 13.97
CA LYS A 69 2.53 5.15 14.93
C LYS A 69 1.30 5.88 15.44
N PHE A 70 0.16 5.55 14.88
CA PHE A 70 -1.11 6.10 15.33
C PHE A 70 -1.49 5.58 16.72
N GLN A 71 -2.00 6.49 17.55
CA GLN A 71 -2.54 6.22 18.87
C GLN A 71 -4.08 6.04 18.83
N TYR A 72 -4.69 6.46 17.71
CA TYR A 72 -6.14 6.47 17.51
C TYR A 72 -6.87 7.23 18.62
N VAL A 73 -6.42 8.46 18.87
CA VAL A 73 -6.98 9.39 19.86
C VAL A 73 -7.63 10.60 19.21
N THR A 74 -8.53 11.25 19.94
CA THR A 74 -9.21 12.45 19.45
C THR A 74 -8.22 13.55 19.11
N GLY A 75 -8.38 14.16 17.93
CA GLY A 75 -7.51 15.21 17.38
C GLY A 75 -6.37 14.67 16.51
N GLU A 76 -6.09 13.36 16.52
CA GLU A 76 -5.06 12.78 15.67
C GLU A 76 -5.47 12.87 14.19
N ILE A 77 -4.55 13.32 13.34
CA ILE A 77 -4.86 13.51 11.92
C ILE A 77 -4.70 12.22 11.13
N HIS A 78 -5.75 11.81 10.44
CA HIS A 78 -5.75 10.69 9.50
C HIS A 78 -6.16 11.13 8.11
N HIS A 79 -5.62 10.48 7.09
CA HIS A 79 -5.98 10.77 5.70
C HIS A 79 -7.05 9.79 5.19
N VAL A 80 -8.08 10.33 4.55
CA VAL A 80 -9.07 9.55 3.79
C VAL A 80 -9.25 10.19 2.42
N PHE A 81 -9.00 9.42 1.37
CA PHE A 81 -9.06 9.86 -0.02
C PHE A 81 -8.23 11.13 -0.31
N GLY A 82 -7.06 11.24 0.34
CA GLY A 82 -6.13 12.35 0.20
C GLY A 82 -6.51 13.61 0.96
N LYS A 83 -7.57 13.58 1.76
CA LYS A 83 -7.98 14.68 2.65
C LYS A 83 -7.60 14.35 4.08
N ALA A 84 -7.11 15.34 4.82
CA ALA A 84 -6.81 15.22 6.24
C ALA A 84 -8.09 15.39 7.07
N TYR A 85 -8.28 14.51 8.05
CA TYR A 85 -9.40 14.53 8.99
C TYR A 85 -8.87 14.43 10.42
N PRO A 86 -9.26 15.30 11.35
CA PRO A 86 -9.07 15.06 12.76
C PRO A 86 -10.00 13.92 13.21
N LEU A 87 -9.44 12.94 13.89
CA LEU A 87 -10.20 11.81 14.42
C LEU A 87 -11.03 12.25 15.65
N GLN A 88 -12.28 11.85 15.71
CA GLN A 88 -13.11 11.95 16.89
C GLN A 88 -13.31 10.56 17.49
N VAL A 89 -12.91 10.37 18.75
CA VAL A 89 -13.11 9.10 19.47
C VAL A 89 -14.27 9.26 20.43
N LEU A 90 -15.30 8.44 20.24
CA LEU A 90 -16.57 8.49 20.97
C LEU A 90 -16.85 7.14 21.65
N LEU A 91 -17.68 7.16 22.70
CA LEU A 91 -18.29 5.94 23.24
C LEU A 91 -19.69 5.79 22.63
N GLY A 92 -20.06 4.55 22.26
CA GLY A 92 -21.33 4.28 21.63
C GLY A 92 -21.76 2.82 21.76
N PRO A 93 -22.90 2.45 21.18
CA PRO A 93 -23.50 1.12 21.37
C PRO A 93 -22.73 -0.02 20.69
N ARG A 94 -21.85 0.30 19.72
CA ARG A 94 -21.07 -0.68 18.95
C ARG A 94 -19.72 -0.11 18.54
N ASP A 95 -18.79 -1.02 18.27
CA ASP A 95 -17.47 -0.67 17.74
C ASP A 95 -17.58 -0.40 16.22
N GLU A 96 -17.27 0.83 15.79
CA GLU A 96 -17.25 1.19 14.38
C GLU A 96 -16.32 2.38 14.09
N ALA A 97 -15.86 2.49 12.85
CA ALA A 97 -15.15 3.68 12.38
C ALA A 97 -15.64 4.05 10.97
N GLY A 98 -15.64 5.34 10.68
CA GLY A 98 -16.10 5.83 9.39
C GLY A 98 -16.23 7.33 9.32
N ILE A 99 -16.73 7.83 8.20
CA ILE A 99 -17.08 9.24 8.04
C ILE A 99 -18.58 9.36 8.34
N SER A 100 -18.91 10.22 9.30
CA SER A 100 -20.29 10.51 9.71
C SER A 100 -21.08 11.25 8.62
N SER A 101 -22.38 11.36 8.78
CA SER A 101 -23.25 12.17 7.90
C SER A 101 -22.87 13.65 7.87
N PHE A 102 -22.16 14.13 8.89
CA PHE A 102 -21.63 15.49 8.98
C PHE A 102 -20.23 15.65 8.37
N GLY A 103 -19.67 14.58 7.81
CA GLY A 103 -18.34 14.60 7.17
C GLY A 103 -17.16 14.49 8.13
N GLU A 104 -17.39 14.05 9.37
CA GLU A 104 -16.36 13.88 10.41
C GLU A 104 -15.83 12.45 10.43
N LEU A 105 -14.53 12.27 10.62
CA LEU A 105 -13.93 10.96 10.81
C LEU A 105 -14.10 10.54 12.28
N GLN A 106 -14.87 9.49 12.50
CA GLN A 106 -15.23 9.02 13.83
C GLN A 106 -14.75 7.59 14.07
N LEU A 107 -14.29 7.34 15.30
CA LEU A 107 -14.02 6.03 15.87
C LEU A 107 -14.91 5.86 17.09
N VAL A 108 -15.95 5.08 16.94
CA VAL A 108 -16.92 4.77 18.02
C VAL A 108 -16.48 3.48 18.68
N LEU A 109 -16.35 3.50 19.99
CA LEU A 109 -15.92 2.38 20.82
C LEU A 109 -17.05 1.95 21.74
N ARG A 110 -17.32 0.66 21.79
CA ARG A 110 -18.29 0.12 22.76
C ARG A 110 -17.74 0.18 24.20
N THR A 111 -16.42 0.01 24.35
CA THR A 111 -15.73 0.11 25.63
C THR A 111 -14.38 0.83 25.47
N LYS A 112 -13.81 1.33 26.59
CA LYS A 112 -12.48 1.95 26.60
C LYS A 112 -11.35 0.95 26.24
N GLN A 113 -11.60 -0.36 26.41
CA GLN A 113 -10.68 -1.45 26.15
C GLN A 113 -10.76 -1.99 24.70
N SER A 114 -11.71 -1.49 23.89
CA SER A 114 -11.85 -1.90 22.49
C SER A 114 -10.55 -1.66 21.71
N ASP A 115 -10.20 -2.58 20.82
CA ASP A 115 -9.02 -2.46 19.94
C ASP A 115 -9.25 -1.39 18.87
N ARG A 116 -8.78 -0.19 19.18
CA ARG A 116 -8.94 1.01 18.33
C ARG A 116 -8.37 0.84 16.94
N GLU A 117 -7.17 0.24 16.82
CA GLU A 117 -6.49 0.03 15.54
C GLU A 117 -7.29 -0.95 14.66
N ALA A 118 -7.73 -2.07 15.22
CA ALA A 118 -8.51 -3.06 14.48
C ALA A 118 -9.84 -2.48 13.99
N ILE A 119 -10.57 -1.77 14.86
CA ILE A 119 -11.86 -1.14 14.54
C ILE A 119 -11.68 -0.07 13.47
N PHE A 120 -10.67 0.80 13.62
CA PHE A 120 -10.37 1.83 12.64
C PHE A 120 -10.03 1.24 11.27
N LYS A 121 -9.13 0.25 11.22
CA LYS A 121 -8.75 -0.42 9.98
C LYS A 121 -9.93 -1.11 9.31
N GLU A 122 -10.83 -1.70 10.08
CA GLU A 122 -12.04 -2.33 9.52
C GLU A 122 -13.02 -1.30 8.93
N GLY A 123 -13.19 -0.15 9.59
CA GLY A 123 -13.93 0.98 9.03
C GLY A 123 -13.33 1.49 7.73
N MET A 124 -12.00 1.66 7.68
CA MET A 124 -11.28 2.10 6.48
C MET A 124 -11.39 1.08 5.33
N LYS A 125 -11.41 -0.22 5.62
CA LYS A 125 -11.68 -1.25 4.59
C LYS A 125 -13.04 -1.08 3.96
N ARG A 126 -14.09 -0.84 4.77
CA ARG A 126 -15.46 -0.63 4.26
C ARG A 126 -15.54 0.59 3.36
N ILE A 127 -14.97 1.72 3.79
CA ILE A 127 -14.94 2.96 3.01
C ILE A 127 -14.20 2.73 1.66
N LEU A 128 -13.04 2.09 1.70
CA LEU A 128 -12.27 1.82 0.49
C LEU A 128 -13.00 0.85 -0.44
N LEU A 129 -13.63 -0.19 0.10
CA LEU A 129 -14.37 -1.17 -0.71
C LEU A 129 -15.51 -0.50 -1.49
N LEU A 130 -16.25 0.41 -0.86
CA LEU A 130 -17.32 1.16 -1.53
C LEU A 130 -16.77 1.99 -2.71
N GLU A 131 -15.66 2.69 -2.52
CA GLU A 131 -15.01 3.47 -3.58
C GLU A 131 -14.52 2.57 -4.73
N ILE A 132 -13.89 1.44 -4.40
CA ILE A 132 -13.41 0.49 -5.40
C ILE A 132 -14.58 -0.11 -6.19
N VAL A 133 -15.68 -0.49 -5.53
CA VAL A 133 -16.88 -1.01 -6.20
C VAL A 133 -17.46 0.02 -7.18
N GLN A 134 -17.47 1.29 -6.82
CA GLN A 134 -17.88 2.36 -7.74
C GLN A 134 -16.95 2.47 -8.95
N CYS A 135 -15.63 2.41 -8.72
CA CYS A 135 -14.64 2.37 -9.79
C CYS A 135 -14.85 1.14 -10.70
N PHE A 136 -15.08 -0.04 -10.13
CA PHE A 136 -15.38 -1.25 -10.91
C PHE A 136 -16.62 -1.06 -11.81
N LYS A 137 -17.76 -0.63 -11.25
CA LYS A 137 -18.98 -0.37 -12.00
C LYS A 137 -18.75 0.57 -13.19
N LYS A 138 -18.00 1.66 -12.96
CA LYS A 138 -17.64 2.62 -14.01
C LYS A 138 -16.80 1.99 -15.12
N TRP A 139 -15.72 1.31 -14.71
CA TRP A 139 -14.68 0.88 -15.64
C TRP A 139 -15.00 -0.44 -16.33
N THR A 140 -15.69 -1.39 -15.70
CA THR A 140 -16.17 -2.60 -16.38
C THR A 140 -17.12 -2.26 -17.52
N LYS A 141 -18.04 -1.31 -17.31
CA LYS A 141 -18.90 -0.82 -18.36
C LYS A 141 -18.08 -0.17 -19.50
N ARG A 142 -17.12 0.71 -19.16
CA ARG A 142 -16.31 1.43 -20.15
C ARG A 142 -15.37 0.53 -20.94
N MET A 143 -14.87 -0.53 -20.33
CA MET A 143 -13.96 -1.50 -20.93
C MET A 143 -14.69 -2.70 -21.53
N ALA A 144 -16.02 -2.73 -21.50
CA ALA A 144 -16.88 -3.84 -21.94
C ALA A 144 -16.50 -5.18 -21.30
N ILE A 145 -16.17 -5.17 -20.00
CA ILE A 145 -15.82 -6.38 -19.24
C ILE A 145 -17.11 -7.04 -18.76
N PRO A 146 -17.36 -8.33 -19.09
CA PRO A 146 -18.50 -9.07 -18.57
C PRO A 146 -18.45 -9.19 -17.04
N GLU A 147 -19.58 -9.01 -16.37
CA GLU A 147 -19.65 -9.15 -14.90
C GLU A 147 -19.18 -10.53 -14.43
N SER A 148 -19.42 -11.58 -15.20
CA SER A 148 -18.97 -12.94 -14.91
C SER A 148 -17.46 -13.12 -14.81
N TRP A 149 -16.66 -12.17 -15.34
CA TRP A 149 -15.22 -12.18 -15.23
C TRP A 149 -14.72 -11.70 -13.85
N ILE A 150 -15.60 -11.12 -13.04
CA ILE A 150 -15.26 -10.57 -11.72
C ILE A 150 -15.93 -11.41 -10.65
N THR A 151 -15.16 -12.24 -9.96
CA THR A 151 -15.69 -13.16 -8.95
C THR A 151 -15.48 -12.66 -7.51
N GLY A 152 -14.68 -11.61 -7.32
CA GLY A 152 -14.52 -11.03 -6.00
C GLY A 152 -13.46 -9.95 -5.89
N VAL A 153 -13.72 -9.03 -4.97
CA VAL A 153 -12.81 -7.94 -4.60
C VAL A 153 -12.55 -8.00 -3.10
N THR A 154 -11.29 -7.91 -2.69
CA THR A 154 -10.89 -7.93 -1.28
C THR A 154 -9.92 -6.81 -0.96
N ILE A 155 -10.04 -6.25 0.25
CA ILE A 155 -9.07 -5.29 0.80
C ILE A 155 -8.16 -6.03 1.78
N ARG A 156 -6.85 -5.85 1.63
CA ARG A 156 -5.84 -6.53 2.45
C ARG A 156 -4.73 -5.57 2.89
N VAL A 157 -4.06 -5.90 3.97
CA VAL A 157 -2.78 -5.28 4.31
C VAL A 157 -1.73 -5.79 3.33
N MET A 158 -1.17 -4.92 2.49
CA MET A 158 -0.21 -5.27 1.46
C MET A 158 1.00 -4.31 1.49
N LYS A 159 2.21 -4.85 1.70
CA LYS A 159 3.43 -4.04 1.86
C LYS A 159 4.14 -3.68 0.55
N SER A 160 3.99 -4.48 -0.51
CA SER A 160 4.82 -4.39 -1.72
C SER A 160 4.08 -3.99 -2.99
N ARG A 161 2.76 -4.00 -2.99
CA ARG A 161 1.93 -3.67 -4.15
C ARG A 161 0.67 -2.92 -3.72
N TRP A 162 0.03 -2.22 -4.64
CA TRP A 162 -1.21 -1.51 -4.40
C TRP A 162 -2.44 -2.32 -4.77
N GLY A 163 -2.30 -3.20 -5.77
CA GLY A 163 -3.35 -4.10 -6.21
C GLY A 163 -2.78 -5.44 -6.69
N SER A 164 -3.64 -6.36 -7.00
CA SER A 164 -3.35 -7.59 -7.75
C SER A 164 -4.61 -8.12 -8.39
N CYS A 165 -4.48 -8.58 -9.64
CA CYS A 165 -5.49 -9.31 -10.37
C CYS A 165 -5.04 -10.76 -10.54
N ARG A 166 -5.93 -11.72 -10.28
CA ARG A 166 -5.79 -13.11 -10.68
C ARG A 166 -6.75 -13.34 -11.85
N SER A 167 -6.29 -13.04 -13.08
CA SER A 167 -7.10 -13.03 -14.30
C SER A 167 -7.85 -14.36 -14.53
N VAL A 168 -7.21 -15.51 -14.28
CA VAL A 168 -7.83 -16.84 -14.43
C VAL A 168 -9.07 -17.02 -13.54
N THR A 169 -9.10 -16.42 -12.37
CA THR A 169 -10.19 -16.58 -11.40
C THR A 169 -11.04 -15.33 -11.21
N GLY A 170 -10.73 -14.23 -11.88
CA GLY A 170 -11.45 -12.96 -11.74
C GLY A 170 -11.42 -12.37 -10.34
N ARG A 171 -10.41 -12.71 -9.52
CA ARG A 171 -10.28 -12.21 -8.14
C ARG A 171 -9.29 -11.06 -8.07
N PHE A 172 -9.72 -10.00 -7.39
CA PHE A 172 -8.93 -8.79 -7.18
C PHE A 172 -8.63 -8.58 -5.71
N SER A 173 -7.45 -8.07 -5.41
CA SER A 173 -7.10 -7.64 -4.05
C SER A 173 -6.46 -6.26 -4.11
N PHE A 174 -6.80 -5.39 -3.15
CA PHE A 174 -6.29 -4.02 -3.07
C PHE A 174 -5.71 -3.74 -1.69
N ALA A 175 -4.66 -2.93 -1.66
CA ALA A 175 -4.00 -2.54 -0.43
C ALA A 175 -4.89 -1.60 0.40
N LEU A 176 -5.00 -1.86 1.71
CA LEU A 176 -5.74 -1.00 2.64
C LEU A 176 -5.26 0.45 2.59
N ASP A 177 -3.95 0.67 2.47
CA ASP A 177 -3.36 2.01 2.37
C ASP A 177 -3.91 2.88 1.22
N LEU A 178 -4.57 2.30 0.22
CA LEU A 178 -5.22 3.08 -0.83
C LEU A 178 -6.29 4.01 -0.28
N VAL A 179 -6.91 3.69 0.86
CA VAL A 179 -7.92 4.57 1.47
C VAL A 179 -7.35 5.95 1.81
N THR A 180 -6.05 6.03 2.11
CA THR A 180 -5.39 7.31 2.42
C THR A 180 -5.03 8.13 1.18
N LYS A 181 -5.12 7.54 -0.02
CA LYS A 181 -4.64 8.16 -1.27
C LYS A 181 -5.79 8.88 -2.00
N PRO A 182 -5.47 9.92 -2.79
CA PRO A 182 -6.46 10.57 -3.63
C PRO A 182 -7.24 9.59 -4.51
N LYS A 183 -8.52 9.80 -4.69
CA LYS A 183 -9.40 8.91 -5.49
C LYS A 183 -8.86 8.65 -6.90
N LYS A 184 -8.22 9.64 -7.54
CA LYS A 184 -7.57 9.46 -8.84
C LYS A 184 -6.45 8.40 -8.83
N CYS A 185 -5.77 8.21 -7.71
CA CYS A 185 -4.76 7.16 -7.56
C CYS A 185 -5.42 5.79 -7.38
N ILE A 186 -6.51 5.71 -6.61
CA ILE A 186 -7.31 4.47 -6.45
C ILE A 186 -7.85 4.03 -7.81
N GLU A 187 -8.44 4.95 -8.56
CA GLU A 187 -8.93 4.70 -9.92
C GLU A 187 -7.83 4.16 -10.83
N ALA A 188 -6.62 4.73 -10.78
CA ALA A 188 -5.50 4.25 -11.58
C ALA A 188 -5.10 2.81 -11.24
N VAL A 189 -5.10 2.45 -9.96
CA VAL A 189 -4.82 1.07 -9.55
C VAL A 189 -5.94 0.13 -9.99
N VAL A 190 -7.21 0.53 -9.89
CA VAL A 190 -8.35 -0.29 -10.36
C VAL A 190 -8.25 -0.53 -11.86
N VAL A 191 -8.01 0.50 -12.68
CA VAL A 191 -7.86 0.36 -14.13
C VAL A 191 -6.66 -0.53 -14.48
N HIS A 192 -5.53 -0.37 -13.78
CA HIS A 192 -4.35 -1.22 -13.92
C HIS A 192 -4.69 -2.70 -13.71
N GLU A 193 -5.38 -3.02 -12.62
CA GLU A 193 -5.75 -4.41 -12.33
C GLU A 193 -6.80 -4.95 -13.33
N LEU A 194 -7.70 -4.13 -13.82
CA LEU A 194 -8.67 -4.53 -14.86
C LEU A 194 -7.97 -4.78 -16.20
N CYS A 195 -6.93 -4.04 -16.58
CA CYS A 195 -6.15 -4.29 -17.79
C CYS A 195 -5.50 -5.67 -17.78
N HIS A 196 -5.18 -6.24 -16.60
CA HIS A 196 -4.63 -7.59 -16.49
C HIS A 196 -5.62 -8.71 -16.87
N LEU A 197 -6.90 -8.42 -17.06
CA LEU A 197 -7.86 -9.37 -17.64
C LEU A 197 -7.60 -9.58 -19.15
N PHE A 198 -6.99 -8.62 -19.82
CA PHE A 198 -6.75 -8.64 -21.26
C PHE A 198 -5.28 -8.89 -21.62
N ALA A 199 -4.36 -8.49 -20.75
CA ALA A 199 -2.93 -8.58 -21.02
C ALA A 199 -2.17 -9.13 -19.78
N ALA A 200 -1.48 -10.25 -19.95
CA ALA A 200 -0.63 -10.81 -18.93
C ALA A 200 0.67 -9.99 -18.76
N GLY A 201 1.03 -9.67 -17.53
CA GLY A 201 2.22 -8.88 -17.24
C GLY A 201 2.11 -7.43 -17.70
N HIS A 202 3.25 -6.77 -17.86
CA HIS A 202 3.33 -5.36 -18.27
C HIS A 202 3.99 -5.25 -19.67
N SER A 203 3.36 -5.89 -20.66
CA SER A 203 3.75 -5.86 -22.08
C SER A 203 3.40 -4.55 -22.76
N ALA A 204 3.80 -4.39 -24.01
CA ALA A 204 3.38 -3.25 -24.84
C ALA A 204 1.85 -3.14 -24.94
N ASP A 205 1.16 -4.27 -25.09
CA ASP A 205 -0.32 -4.33 -25.16
C ASP A 205 -0.96 -3.85 -23.85
N PHE A 206 -0.39 -4.23 -22.70
CA PHE A 206 -0.85 -3.73 -21.41
C PHE A 206 -0.76 -2.20 -21.33
N TYR A 207 0.38 -1.63 -21.72
CA TYR A 207 0.54 -0.18 -21.69
C TYR A 207 -0.33 0.53 -22.74
N ALA A 208 -0.58 -0.08 -23.88
CA ALA A 208 -1.54 0.45 -24.87
C ALA A 208 -2.98 0.51 -24.30
N LEU A 209 -3.40 -0.51 -23.53
CA LEU A 209 -4.67 -0.49 -22.81
C LEU A 209 -4.71 0.62 -21.76
N MET A 210 -3.65 0.76 -20.96
CA MET A 210 -3.56 1.83 -19.96
C MET A 210 -3.65 3.21 -20.62
N GLU A 211 -2.93 3.46 -21.71
CA GLU A 211 -2.97 4.72 -22.47
C GLU A 211 -4.38 4.99 -23.04
N LYS A 212 -5.02 3.97 -23.61
CA LYS A 212 -6.37 4.05 -24.16
C LYS A 212 -7.41 4.44 -23.12
N TYR A 213 -7.39 3.80 -21.96
CA TYR A 213 -8.45 3.96 -20.97
C TYR A 213 -8.15 5.06 -19.94
N LEU A 214 -6.88 5.27 -19.58
CA LEU A 214 -6.45 6.23 -18.59
C LEU A 214 -5.15 6.94 -19.05
N PRO A 215 -5.21 7.89 -19.99
CA PRO A 215 -4.02 8.52 -20.59
C PRO A 215 -3.06 9.16 -19.55
N ASP A 216 -3.59 9.65 -18.44
CA ASP A 216 -2.82 10.26 -17.34
C ASP A 216 -2.30 9.27 -16.29
N TYR A 217 -2.34 7.95 -16.58
CA TYR A 217 -1.93 6.90 -15.62
C TYR A 217 -0.50 7.06 -15.10
N LYS A 218 0.42 7.57 -15.94
CA LYS A 218 1.83 7.81 -15.55
C LYS A 218 1.95 8.91 -14.48
N GLU A 219 1.15 9.97 -14.62
CA GLU A 219 1.10 11.06 -13.64
C GLU A 219 0.51 10.57 -12.32
N ARG A 220 -0.62 9.85 -12.38
CA ARG A 220 -1.26 9.26 -11.20
C ARG A 220 -0.36 8.25 -10.49
N GLY A 221 0.41 7.45 -11.25
CA GLY A 221 1.39 6.51 -10.72
C GLY A 221 2.55 7.21 -10.00
N ARG A 222 3.07 8.32 -10.57
CA ARG A 222 4.07 9.16 -9.91
C ARG A 222 3.55 9.75 -8.62
N LEU A 223 2.35 10.32 -8.63
CA LEU A 223 1.69 10.82 -7.42
C LEU A 223 1.54 9.72 -6.37
N LEU A 224 1.01 8.55 -6.74
CA LEU A 224 0.84 7.43 -5.82
C LEU A 224 2.16 6.98 -5.19
N SER A 225 3.25 6.98 -5.98
CA SER A 225 4.59 6.59 -5.52
C SER A 225 5.25 7.62 -4.62
N SER A 226 4.86 8.89 -4.70
CA SER A 226 5.38 9.97 -3.83
C SER A 226 4.70 10.02 -2.45
N LEU A 227 3.57 9.34 -2.27
CA LEU A 227 2.82 9.37 -1.03
C LEU A 227 3.22 8.21 -0.10
N PRO A 228 3.40 8.45 1.20
CA PRO A 228 3.77 7.41 2.17
C PRO A 228 2.65 6.38 2.33
N ARG A 229 3.00 5.20 2.84
CA ARG A 229 2.03 4.24 3.36
C ARG A 229 1.80 4.55 4.84
N GLU A 230 0.55 4.64 5.26
CA GLU A 230 0.21 5.12 6.60
C GLU A 230 -0.35 4.02 7.51
N LEU A 231 -1.05 3.04 6.93
CA LEU A 231 -1.81 2.04 7.71
C LEU A 231 -1.16 0.64 7.77
N VAL A 232 0.09 0.49 7.26
CA VAL A 232 0.78 -0.82 7.17
C VAL A 232 2.07 -0.86 7.98
#